data_e94fa8a088659b4f1128719aca43ddf3
#
_entry.id   e94fa8a088659b4f1128719aca43ddf3
#
_cell.length_a   1.000
_cell.length_b   1.000
_cell.length_c   1.000
_cell.angle_alpha   90.00
_cell.angle_beta   90.00
_cell.angle_gamma   90.00
#
_symmetry.space_group_name_H-M   'P 1'
#
loop_
_entity.id
_entity.type
_entity.pdbx_description
1 polymer ?
#
loop_
_entity_poly.entity_id
_entity_poly.type
_entity_poly.pdbx_seq_one_letter_code
_entity_poly.pdbx_strand_id
1 'polypeptide(L)'
;MDIKQPKKRITLGEIAQLAGVSKTTASMILNGKGENFRIRPETRQRVEAIAKQHGYRANAYARSLQAQRTNVIGMVIPDLANYGFASTAKTLEKLCRDKGLLLVIACSDDNPQQEKQAIERLLDRQVDLLITAPTHQDPSYYNQIIKHTPVLQLDRHIPNLELSYVISQDRPAIAELVAQTVAQEGLSEYYYLGGKLALSPSENRLQGFKQGLVQAGLDLNEDWIWHRDYQPDSGYQMLADIVAKLGRLPQAIFTASYTLLEGVLRYLTEHQLMDKLLSGQLHLTTFDDHKLLNALPFKIHSIGQNHQAIAQAMFGLVERYLKQEKLESHQVACEIFWR
;
A
#
# COMPACT_ATOMS: atom_id res chain seq x y z
N MET A 1 -5.49 22.01 34.79
CA MET A 1 -6.66 21.81 33.91
C MET A 1 -7.35 20.57 34.38
N ASP A 2 -8.50 20.67 35.06
CA ASP A 2 -9.27 19.50 35.47
C ASP A 2 -9.86 18.81 34.24
N ILE A 3 -9.44 17.60 34.00
CA ILE A 3 -10.00 16.74 32.96
C ILE A 3 -11.39 16.31 33.41
N LYS A 4 -12.42 17.09 33.02
CA LYS A 4 -13.82 16.70 33.28
C LYS A 4 -14.08 15.35 32.64
N GLN A 5 -14.54 14.39 33.44
CA GLN A 5 -15.00 13.11 32.91
C GLN A 5 -16.03 13.34 31.80
N PRO A 6 -15.95 12.58 30.66
CA PRO A 6 -16.88 12.76 29.57
C PRO A 6 -18.31 12.50 30.05
N LYS A 7 -19.23 13.41 29.77
CA LYS A 7 -20.65 13.24 30.08
C LYS A 7 -21.16 11.94 29.43
N LYS A 8 -21.92 11.17 30.17
CA LYS A 8 -22.57 9.96 29.67
C LYS A 8 -23.30 10.27 28.35
N ARG A 9 -23.01 9.52 27.30
CA ARG A 9 -23.63 9.73 25.99
C ARG A 9 -25.12 9.38 26.09
N ILE A 10 -25.96 10.30 25.59
CA ILE A 10 -27.41 10.06 25.50
C ILE A 10 -27.69 8.81 24.60
N THR A 11 -28.62 7.99 25.02
CA THR A 11 -29.01 6.76 24.32
C THR A 11 -30.17 6.99 23.35
N LEU A 12 -30.38 6.06 22.41
CA LEU A 12 -31.54 6.09 21.51
C LEU A 12 -32.87 6.04 22.28
N GLY A 13 -32.91 5.33 23.42
CA GLY A 13 -34.08 5.26 24.28
C GLY A 13 -34.43 6.63 24.88
N GLU A 14 -33.45 7.34 25.39
CA GLU A 14 -33.62 8.69 25.95
C GLU A 14 -34.06 9.69 24.85
N ILE A 15 -33.51 9.63 23.64
CA ILE A 15 -33.99 10.45 22.51
C ILE A 15 -35.45 10.12 22.18
N ALA A 16 -35.84 8.85 22.10
CA ALA A 16 -37.20 8.41 21.84
C ALA A 16 -38.19 8.95 22.89
N GLN A 17 -37.80 8.86 24.17
CA GLN A 17 -38.59 9.38 25.29
C GLN A 17 -38.77 10.89 25.22
N LEU A 18 -37.69 11.67 24.98
CA LEU A 18 -37.74 13.12 24.82
C LEU A 18 -38.59 13.54 23.63
N ALA A 19 -38.55 12.78 22.55
CA ALA A 19 -39.33 13.03 21.33
C ALA A 19 -40.78 12.52 21.40
N GLY A 20 -41.20 11.79 22.44
CA GLY A 20 -42.53 11.21 22.56
C GLY A 20 -42.85 10.17 21.48
N VAL A 21 -41.84 9.35 21.10
CA VAL A 21 -42.00 8.32 20.07
C VAL A 21 -41.46 6.96 20.59
N SER A 22 -41.81 5.88 19.89
CA SER A 22 -41.20 4.57 20.20
C SER A 22 -39.71 4.57 19.83
N LYS A 23 -38.88 3.73 20.50
CA LYS A 23 -37.47 3.51 20.18
C LYS A 23 -37.28 3.07 18.73
N THR A 24 -38.22 2.27 18.20
CA THR A 24 -38.23 1.84 16.81
C THR A 24 -38.45 3.04 15.86
N THR A 25 -39.38 3.93 16.14
CA THR A 25 -39.66 5.12 15.36
C THR A 25 -38.47 6.07 15.36
N ALA A 26 -37.88 6.34 16.52
CA ALA A 26 -36.66 7.14 16.64
C ALA A 26 -35.50 6.55 15.82
N SER A 27 -35.31 5.21 15.89
CA SER A 27 -34.30 4.49 15.11
C SER A 27 -34.52 4.64 13.60
N MET A 28 -35.75 4.47 13.12
CA MET A 28 -36.10 4.62 11.70
C MET A 28 -35.78 6.03 11.19
N ILE A 29 -36.15 7.07 11.97
CA ILE A 29 -35.87 8.46 11.62
C ILE A 29 -34.37 8.73 11.56
N LEU A 30 -33.65 8.40 12.62
CA LEU A 30 -32.22 8.70 12.75
C LEU A 30 -31.32 7.89 11.81
N ASN A 31 -31.85 6.82 11.22
CA ASN A 31 -31.21 6.03 10.18
C ASN A 31 -31.64 6.42 8.74
N GLY A 32 -32.36 7.54 8.57
CA GLY A 32 -32.78 8.03 7.25
C GLY A 32 -33.92 7.24 6.58
N LYS A 33 -34.54 6.30 7.31
CA LYS A 33 -35.64 5.46 6.80
C LYS A 33 -37.03 6.04 7.06
N GLY A 34 -37.12 7.24 7.63
CA GLY A 34 -38.40 7.84 8.06
C GLY A 34 -39.42 8.05 6.93
N GLU A 35 -38.95 8.29 5.70
CA GLU A 35 -39.83 8.40 4.52
C GLU A 35 -40.42 7.06 4.10
N ASN A 36 -39.64 6.03 4.06
CA ASN A 36 -40.06 4.68 3.66
C ASN A 36 -41.15 4.11 4.57
N PHE A 37 -41.19 4.55 5.85
CA PHE A 37 -42.16 4.13 6.83
C PHE A 37 -43.32 5.16 7.02
N ARG A 38 -43.48 6.14 6.11
CA ARG A 38 -44.52 7.17 6.11
C ARG A 38 -44.65 7.90 7.46
N ILE A 39 -43.51 8.16 8.14
CA ILE A 39 -43.52 8.93 9.38
C ILE A 39 -43.70 10.41 9.04
N ARG A 40 -44.64 11.05 9.76
CA ARG A 40 -45.00 12.47 9.53
C ARG A 40 -43.80 13.39 9.59
N PRO A 41 -43.69 14.39 8.69
CA PRO A 41 -42.54 15.32 8.65
C PRO A 41 -42.27 16.00 9.99
N GLU A 42 -43.31 16.43 10.70
CA GLU A 42 -43.16 17.10 12.00
C GLU A 42 -42.54 16.19 13.07
N THR A 43 -42.86 14.90 13.02
CA THR A 43 -42.28 13.89 13.94
C THR A 43 -40.82 13.67 13.61
N ARG A 44 -40.46 13.63 12.31
CA ARG A 44 -39.06 13.48 11.89
C ARG A 44 -38.22 14.69 12.36
N GLN A 45 -38.67 15.91 12.06
CA GLN A 45 -38.01 17.14 12.47
C GLN A 45 -37.80 17.23 13.99
N ARG A 46 -38.82 16.85 14.78
CA ARG A 46 -38.73 16.84 16.24
C ARG A 46 -37.67 15.88 16.76
N VAL A 47 -37.62 14.66 16.26
CA VAL A 47 -36.62 13.64 16.66
C VAL A 47 -35.22 14.10 16.27
N GLU A 48 -35.03 14.61 15.07
CA GLU A 48 -33.75 15.09 14.54
C GLU A 48 -33.25 16.31 15.33
N ALA A 49 -34.14 17.25 15.66
CA ALA A 49 -33.81 18.41 16.47
C ALA A 49 -33.33 18.03 17.87
N ILE A 50 -34.04 17.11 18.54
CA ILE A 50 -33.67 16.61 19.87
C ILE A 50 -32.34 15.87 19.79
N ALA A 51 -32.14 15.00 18.78
CA ALA A 51 -30.88 14.29 18.59
C ALA A 51 -29.70 15.25 18.40
N LYS A 52 -29.89 16.30 17.58
CA LYS A 52 -28.89 17.36 17.35
C LYS A 52 -28.60 18.15 18.61
N GLN A 53 -29.63 18.58 19.36
CA GLN A 53 -29.48 19.34 20.60
C GLN A 53 -28.67 18.61 21.65
N HIS A 54 -28.84 17.28 21.75
CA HIS A 54 -28.16 16.43 22.73
C HIS A 54 -26.88 15.78 22.20
N GLY A 55 -26.44 16.12 20.97
CA GLY A 55 -25.25 15.55 20.36
C GLY A 55 -25.33 14.03 20.18
N TYR A 56 -26.54 13.48 20.01
CA TYR A 56 -26.72 12.05 19.78
C TYR A 56 -26.08 11.64 18.46
N ARG A 57 -25.28 10.59 18.52
CA ARG A 57 -24.77 9.90 17.35
C ARG A 57 -25.27 8.46 17.37
N ALA A 58 -25.96 8.06 16.31
CA ALA A 58 -26.41 6.69 16.17
C ALA A 58 -25.21 5.73 16.29
N ASN A 59 -25.35 4.71 17.13
CA ASN A 59 -24.29 3.74 17.34
C ASN A 59 -24.02 2.97 16.03
N ALA A 60 -22.83 3.11 15.48
CA ALA A 60 -22.42 2.42 14.25
C ALA A 60 -22.52 0.89 14.41
N TYR A 61 -22.18 0.35 15.59
CA TYR A 61 -22.32 -1.07 15.89
C TYR A 61 -23.77 -1.55 15.85
N ALA A 62 -24.72 -0.76 16.33
CA ALA A 62 -26.14 -1.13 16.28
C ALA A 62 -26.69 -1.12 14.86
N ARG A 63 -26.14 -0.28 13.99
CA ARG A 63 -26.47 -0.24 12.55
C ARG A 63 -25.85 -1.40 11.79
N SER A 64 -24.61 -1.75 12.08
CA SER A 64 -23.90 -2.86 11.43
C SER A 64 -24.58 -4.21 11.74
N LEU A 65 -25.05 -4.40 12.95
CA LEU A 65 -25.84 -5.59 13.33
C LEU A 65 -27.12 -5.76 12.50
N GLN A 66 -27.81 -4.66 12.16
CA GLN A 66 -29.02 -4.71 11.32
C GLN A 66 -28.66 -4.85 9.82
N ALA A 67 -27.57 -4.27 9.37
CA ALA A 67 -27.16 -4.26 7.98
C ALA A 67 -26.26 -5.46 7.61
N GLN A 68 -25.80 -6.24 8.59
CA GLN A 68 -24.77 -7.29 8.45
C GLN A 68 -23.48 -6.78 7.78
N ARG A 69 -23.21 -5.47 7.87
CA ARG A 69 -22.03 -4.80 7.31
C ARG A 69 -21.61 -3.66 8.22
N THR A 70 -20.29 -3.52 8.40
CA THR A 70 -19.71 -2.45 9.21
C THR A 70 -19.38 -1.20 8.39
N ASN A 71 -19.29 -1.34 7.07
CA ASN A 71 -18.74 -0.36 6.13
C ASN A 71 -17.27 0.02 6.45
N VAL A 72 -16.53 -0.92 7.04
CA VAL A 72 -15.11 -0.76 7.37
C VAL A 72 -14.29 -1.70 6.51
N ILE A 73 -13.32 -1.14 5.80
CA ILE A 73 -12.30 -1.87 5.05
C ILE A 73 -11.02 -1.84 5.85
N GLY A 74 -10.44 -3.00 6.14
CA GLY A 74 -9.12 -3.10 6.77
C GLY A 74 -8.02 -3.12 5.72
N MET A 75 -6.91 -2.45 5.98
CA MET A 75 -5.72 -2.47 5.13
C MET A 75 -4.48 -2.72 5.98
N VAL A 76 -3.69 -3.75 5.63
CA VAL A 76 -2.40 -4.05 6.26
C VAL A 76 -1.31 -3.89 5.22
N ILE A 77 -0.38 -2.98 5.48
CA ILE A 77 0.75 -2.65 4.61
C ILE A 77 2.05 -2.68 5.41
N PRO A 78 3.21 -2.81 4.75
CA PRO A 78 4.48 -2.79 5.47
C PRO A 78 4.71 -1.50 6.26
N ASP A 79 4.66 -0.36 5.59
CA ASP A 79 5.03 0.93 6.19
C ASP A 79 4.31 2.09 5.51
N LEU A 80 3.80 3.03 6.29
CA LEU A 80 3.22 4.30 5.82
C LEU A 80 4.27 5.35 5.49
N ALA A 81 5.52 5.20 5.94
CA ALA A 81 6.61 6.07 5.53
C ALA A 81 7.07 5.78 4.10
N ASN A 82 6.82 4.57 3.58
CA ASN A 82 7.05 4.26 2.17
C ASN A 82 6.07 5.03 1.29
N TYR A 83 6.63 5.88 0.40
CA TYR A 83 5.86 6.77 -0.49
C TYR A 83 4.83 6.03 -1.34
N GLY A 84 5.15 4.86 -1.86
CA GLY A 84 4.25 4.06 -2.71
C GLY A 84 3.00 3.60 -1.95
N PHE A 85 3.20 2.99 -0.78
CA PHE A 85 2.08 2.56 0.07
C PHE A 85 1.26 3.74 0.57
N ALA A 86 1.92 4.84 1.00
CA ALA A 86 1.22 6.04 1.47
C ALA A 86 0.37 6.69 0.36
N SER A 87 0.90 6.79 -0.86
CA SER A 87 0.20 7.37 -2.01
C SER A 87 -1.01 6.53 -2.42
N THR A 88 -0.85 5.21 -2.46
CA THR A 88 -1.94 4.26 -2.76
C THR A 88 -3.02 4.31 -1.67
N ALA A 89 -2.62 4.26 -0.39
CA ALA A 89 -3.52 4.32 0.74
C ALA A 89 -4.33 5.64 0.79
N LYS A 90 -3.68 6.78 0.53
CA LYS A 90 -4.34 8.10 0.46
C LYS A 90 -5.42 8.15 -0.62
N THR A 91 -5.11 7.61 -1.80
CA THR A 91 -6.08 7.59 -2.92
C THR A 91 -7.23 6.63 -2.61
N LEU A 92 -6.93 5.45 -2.09
CA LEU A 92 -7.93 4.45 -1.71
C LEU A 92 -8.84 4.96 -0.58
N GLU A 93 -8.29 5.65 0.43
CA GLU A 93 -9.06 6.27 1.50
C GLU A 93 -10.09 7.27 0.95
N LYS A 94 -9.67 8.13 0.02
CA LYS A 94 -10.58 9.08 -0.63
C LYS A 94 -11.72 8.37 -1.36
N LEU A 95 -11.41 7.33 -2.14
CA LEU A 95 -12.41 6.55 -2.87
C LEU A 95 -13.38 5.84 -1.91
N CYS A 96 -12.87 5.26 -0.83
CA CYS A 96 -13.69 4.66 0.23
C CYS A 96 -14.63 5.69 0.89
N ARG A 97 -14.09 6.85 1.29
CA ARG A 97 -14.85 7.92 1.92
C ARG A 97 -15.96 8.46 1.03
N ASP A 98 -15.69 8.64 -0.26
CA ASP A 98 -16.67 9.12 -1.25
C ASP A 98 -17.86 8.14 -1.39
N LYS A 99 -17.70 6.89 -1.00
CA LYS A 99 -18.75 5.84 -0.96
C LYS A 99 -19.26 5.53 0.46
N GLY A 100 -18.87 6.32 1.45
CA GLY A 100 -19.30 6.13 2.84
C GLY A 100 -18.67 4.92 3.54
N LEU A 101 -17.55 4.42 3.02
CA LEU A 101 -16.72 3.38 3.63
C LEU A 101 -15.62 4.03 4.49
N LEU A 102 -15.22 3.36 5.56
CA LEU A 102 -14.08 3.74 6.38
C LEU A 102 -12.90 2.83 6.06
N LEU A 103 -11.77 3.38 5.65
CA LEU A 103 -10.51 2.65 5.53
C LEU A 103 -9.73 2.74 6.85
N VAL A 104 -9.39 1.59 7.42
CA VAL A 104 -8.55 1.48 8.63
C VAL A 104 -7.23 0.82 8.22
N ILE A 105 -6.12 1.51 8.48
CA ILE A 105 -4.78 1.08 8.07
C ILE A 105 -3.99 0.64 9.30
N ALA A 106 -3.25 -0.46 9.16
CA ALA A 106 -2.28 -0.95 10.13
C ALA A 106 -0.96 -1.29 9.40
N CYS A 107 0.17 -1.13 10.09
CA CYS A 107 1.48 -1.46 9.56
C CYS A 107 1.97 -2.81 10.10
N SER A 108 2.72 -3.54 9.26
CA SER A 108 3.33 -4.83 9.59
C SER A 108 4.84 -4.75 9.78
N ASP A 109 5.48 -3.63 9.41
CA ASP A 109 6.94 -3.41 9.45
C ASP A 109 7.75 -4.53 8.76
N ASP A 110 7.20 -5.10 7.68
CA ASP A 110 7.75 -6.28 6.99
C ASP A 110 8.04 -7.47 7.92
N ASN A 111 7.28 -7.58 9.02
CA ASN A 111 7.38 -8.63 10.02
C ASN A 111 6.12 -9.51 10.00
N PRO A 112 6.24 -10.82 9.72
CA PRO A 112 5.10 -11.73 9.66
C PRO A 112 4.28 -11.81 10.95
N GLN A 113 4.93 -11.67 12.10
CA GLN A 113 4.26 -11.71 13.40
C GLN A 113 3.42 -10.45 13.63
N GLN A 114 3.95 -9.28 13.25
CA GLN A 114 3.21 -8.02 13.34
C GLN A 114 2.07 -7.98 12.33
N GLU A 115 2.28 -8.49 11.11
CA GLU A 115 1.22 -8.66 10.11
C GLU A 115 0.04 -9.45 10.68
N LYS A 116 0.33 -10.62 11.28
CA LYS A 116 -0.69 -11.46 11.92
C LYS A 116 -1.46 -10.69 13.00
N GLN A 117 -0.76 -10.00 13.91
CA GLN A 117 -1.38 -9.21 14.96
C GLN A 117 -2.23 -8.05 14.40
N ALA A 118 -1.75 -7.38 13.34
CA ALA A 118 -2.49 -6.31 12.67
C ALA A 118 -3.79 -6.82 12.04
N ILE A 119 -3.72 -7.97 11.36
CA ILE A 119 -4.88 -8.63 10.78
C ILE A 119 -5.88 -9.02 11.86
N GLU A 120 -5.46 -9.71 12.92
CA GLU A 120 -6.32 -10.12 14.03
C GLU A 120 -7.06 -8.92 14.66
N ARG A 121 -6.34 -7.81 14.90
CA ARG A 121 -6.96 -6.58 15.42
C ARG A 121 -8.00 -5.96 14.48
N LEU A 122 -7.85 -6.10 13.17
CA LEU A 122 -8.84 -5.65 12.20
C LEU A 122 -10.04 -6.60 12.15
N LEU A 123 -9.81 -7.91 12.21
CA LEU A 123 -10.87 -8.92 12.29
C LEU A 123 -11.71 -8.76 13.54
N ASP A 124 -11.11 -8.49 14.70
CA ASP A 124 -11.82 -8.19 15.97
C ASP A 124 -12.74 -6.96 15.83
N ARG A 125 -12.43 -6.05 14.92
CA ARG A 125 -13.25 -4.88 14.58
C ARG A 125 -14.29 -5.17 13.52
N GLN A 126 -14.40 -6.43 13.09
CA GLN A 126 -15.37 -6.89 12.10
C GLN A 126 -15.29 -6.10 10.79
N VAL A 127 -14.08 -5.92 10.24
CA VAL A 127 -13.94 -5.34 8.91
C VAL A 127 -14.68 -6.19 7.88
N ASP A 128 -15.35 -5.54 6.90
CA ASP A 128 -16.12 -6.22 5.88
C ASP A 128 -15.23 -6.89 4.81
N LEU A 129 -14.01 -6.36 4.65
CA LEU A 129 -13.00 -6.83 3.71
C LEU A 129 -11.61 -6.43 4.21
N LEU A 130 -10.62 -7.27 3.97
CA LEU A 130 -9.22 -7.04 4.27
C LEU A 130 -8.42 -6.86 2.98
N ILE A 131 -7.64 -5.79 2.89
CA ILE A 131 -6.61 -5.58 1.88
C ILE A 131 -5.25 -5.79 2.55
N THR A 132 -4.38 -6.60 1.98
CA THR A 132 -3.07 -6.88 2.58
C THR A 132 -1.95 -6.85 1.55
N ALA A 133 -0.80 -6.27 1.93
CA ALA A 133 0.47 -6.46 1.24
C ALA A 133 1.27 -7.53 1.99
N PRO A 134 1.12 -8.84 1.66
CA PRO A 134 1.56 -9.92 2.52
C PRO A 134 3.08 -9.96 2.68
N THR A 135 3.50 -10.12 3.91
CA THR A 135 4.87 -10.46 4.30
C THR A 135 4.96 -11.93 4.67
N HIS A 136 3.85 -12.47 5.17
CA HIS A 136 3.70 -13.88 5.53
C HIS A 136 3.55 -14.74 4.27
N GLN A 137 4.40 -15.78 4.13
CA GLN A 137 4.43 -16.64 2.95
C GLN A 137 3.59 -17.92 3.09
N ASP A 138 3.03 -18.19 4.28
CA ASP A 138 2.24 -19.39 4.53
C ASP A 138 0.79 -19.22 4.07
N PRO A 139 0.36 -19.90 2.99
CA PRO A 139 -1.01 -19.84 2.52
C PRO A 139 -2.04 -20.32 3.56
N SER A 140 -1.63 -21.20 4.49
CA SER A 140 -2.54 -21.80 5.47
C SER A 140 -3.15 -20.74 6.40
N TYR A 141 -2.38 -19.72 6.76
CA TYR A 141 -2.86 -18.61 7.58
C TYR A 141 -4.00 -17.84 6.87
N TYR A 142 -3.80 -17.46 5.63
CA TYR A 142 -4.81 -16.76 4.85
C TYR A 142 -6.03 -17.64 4.53
N ASN A 143 -5.82 -18.95 4.32
CA ASN A 143 -6.90 -19.92 4.11
C ASN A 143 -7.85 -20.02 5.33
N GLN A 144 -7.40 -19.68 6.52
CA GLN A 144 -8.28 -19.59 7.69
C GLN A 144 -9.10 -18.29 7.68
N ILE A 145 -8.49 -17.17 7.30
CA ILE A 145 -9.14 -15.84 7.29
C ILE A 145 -10.25 -15.78 6.26
N ILE A 146 -10.00 -16.25 5.03
CA ILE A 146 -10.95 -16.16 3.91
C ILE A 146 -12.26 -16.93 4.12
N LYS A 147 -12.30 -17.85 5.08
CA LYS A 147 -13.54 -18.52 5.46
C LYS A 147 -14.59 -17.57 6.06
N HIS A 148 -14.15 -16.45 6.61
CA HIS A 148 -14.99 -15.52 7.34
C HIS A 148 -14.89 -14.08 6.86
N THR A 149 -13.75 -13.68 6.33
CA THR A 149 -13.50 -12.32 5.85
C THR A 149 -12.79 -12.36 4.50
N PRO A 150 -13.32 -11.74 3.46
CA PRO A 150 -12.67 -11.67 2.15
C PRO A 150 -11.33 -10.94 2.23
N VAL A 151 -10.37 -11.40 1.45
CA VAL A 151 -9.02 -10.83 1.38
C VAL A 151 -8.67 -10.48 -0.06
N LEU A 152 -8.16 -9.28 -0.26
CA LEU A 152 -7.52 -8.82 -1.50
C LEU A 152 -6.04 -8.58 -1.23
N GLN A 153 -5.19 -8.85 -2.22
CA GLN A 153 -3.76 -8.64 -2.09
C GLN A 153 -3.32 -7.40 -2.89
N LEU A 154 -2.43 -6.60 -2.31
CA LEU A 154 -1.93 -5.36 -2.88
C LEU A 154 -0.40 -5.41 -2.96
N ASP A 155 0.18 -5.00 -4.11
CA ASP A 155 1.62 -4.93 -4.35
C ASP A 155 2.33 -6.30 -4.29
N ARG A 156 1.96 -7.12 -3.33
CA ARG A 156 2.50 -8.46 -3.10
C ARG A 156 1.38 -9.49 -3.17
N HIS A 157 1.71 -10.68 -3.63
CA HIS A 157 0.78 -11.81 -3.61
C HIS A 157 1.51 -13.08 -3.13
N ILE A 158 0.75 -13.97 -2.51
CA ILE A 158 1.25 -15.27 -2.08
C ILE A 158 1.07 -16.25 -3.25
N PRO A 159 2.14 -16.84 -3.76
CA PRO A 159 2.03 -17.88 -4.80
C PRO A 159 1.11 -19.03 -4.36
N ASN A 160 0.35 -19.60 -5.29
CA ASN A 160 -0.56 -20.74 -5.07
C ASN A 160 -1.72 -20.46 -4.09
N LEU A 161 -2.03 -19.19 -3.81
CA LEU A 161 -3.22 -18.79 -3.07
C LEU A 161 -4.19 -18.08 -4.04
N GLU A 162 -5.37 -18.69 -4.24
CA GLU A 162 -6.40 -18.16 -5.17
C GLU A 162 -7.10 -16.92 -4.60
N LEU A 163 -6.38 -15.82 -4.47
CA LEU A 163 -6.91 -14.52 -4.06
C LEU A 163 -6.71 -13.50 -5.17
N SER A 164 -7.70 -12.62 -5.33
CA SER A 164 -7.55 -11.50 -6.25
C SER A 164 -6.55 -10.48 -5.72
N TYR A 165 -5.75 -9.93 -6.62
CA TYR A 165 -4.69 -8.99 -6.30
C TYR A 165 -4.63 -7.82 -7.28
N VAL A 166 -3.98 -6.76 -6.84
CA VAL A 166 -3.53 -5.64 -7.70
C VAL A 166 -2.04 -5.44 -7.47
N ILE A 167 -1.26 -5.62 -8.52
CA ILE A 167 0.21 -5.48 -8.50
C ILE A 167 0.70 -4.62 -9.66
N SER A 168 1.94 -4.17 -9.59
CA SER A 168 2.61 -3.48 -10.69
C SER A 168 3.19 -4.48 -11.70
N GLN A 169 3.23 -4.08 -12.97
CA GLN A 169 3.91 -4.79 -14.05
C GLN A 169 5.39 -4.41 -14.09
N ASP A 170 6.16 -4.84 -13.09
CA ASP A 170 7.55 -4.39 -12.87
C ASP A 170 8.48 -4.89 -13.97
N ARG A 171 8.38 -6.17 -14.32
CA ARG A 171 9.37 -6.89 -15.14
C ARG A 171 9.63 -6.27 -16.51
N PRO A 172 8.63 -5.92 -17.34
CA PRO A 172 8.86 -5.32 -18.64
C PRO A 172 9.57 -3.97 -18.57
N ALA A 173 9.13 -3.10 -17.64
CA ALA A 173 9.69 -1.77 -17.48
C ALA A 173 11.15 -1.82 -17.00
N ILE A 174 11.48 -2.75 -16.09
CA ILE A 174 12.85 -2.95 -15.62
C ILE A 174 13.73 -3.47 -16.78
N ALA A 175 13.24 -4.46 -17.54
CA ALA A 175 14.00 -5.00 -18.65
C ALA A 175 14.32 -3.92 -19.70
N GLU A 176 13.36 -3.07 -20.01
CA GLU A 176 13.54 -1.95 -20.94
C GLU A 176 14.55 -0.92 -20.39
N LEU A 177 14.37 -0.47 -19.12
CA LEU A 177 15.27 0.49 -18.49
C LEU A 177 16.71 -0.01 -18.49
N VAL A 178 16.93 -1.25 -18.05
CA VAL A 178 18.27 -1.87 -17.96
C VAL A 178 18.89 -1.99 -19.33
N ALA A 179 18.16 -2.53 -20.32
CA ALA A 179 18.68 -2.71 -21.66
C ALA A 179 19.09 -1.38 -22.33
N GLN A 180 18.26 -0.34 -22.20
CA GLN A 180 18.55 0.97 -22.75
C GLN A 180 19.73 1.65 -22.02
N THR A 181 19.80 1.54 -20.70
CA THR A 181 20.92 2.10 -19.92
C THR A 181 22.25 1.45 -20.33
N VAL A 182 22.30 0.12 -20.47
CA VAL A 182 23.50 -0.59 -20.94
C VAL A 182 23.93 -0.10 -22.32
N ALA A 183 22.98 0.00 -23.25
CA ALA A 183 23.27 0.43 -24.65
C ALA A 183 23.71 1.88 -24.76
N GLN A 184 23.08 2.78 -24.00
CA GLN A 184 23.38 4.23 -24.05
C GLN A 184 24.73 4.57 -23.41
N GLU A 185 25.03 3.92 -22.25
CA GLU A 185 26.25 4.25 -21.49
C GLU A 185 27.41 3.30 -21.76
N GLY A 186 27.22 2.28 -22.63
CA GLY A 186 28.28 1.33 -23.01
C GLY A 186 28.80 0.52 -21.83
N LEU A 187 27.89 0.10 -20.93
CA LEU A 187 28.26 -0.56 -19.69
C LEU A 187 28.78 -1.97 -19.93
N SER A 188 29.84 -2.35 -19.20
CA SER A 188 30.36 -3.72 -19.14
C SER A 188 30.09 -4.42 -17.81
N GLU A 189 29.55 -3.68 -16.82
CA GLU A 189 29.10 -4.23 -15.54
C GLU A 189 27.91 -3.42 -15.03
N TYR A 190 26.94 -4.12 -14.38
CA TYR A 190 25.76 -3.48 -13.84
C TYR A 190 25.29 -4.24 -12.60
N TYR A 191 25.34 -3.61 -11.45
CA TYR A 191 25.01 -4.22 -10.16
C TYR A 191 23.53 -4.04 -9.82
N TYR A 192 22.94 -5.10 -9.30
CA TYR A 192 21.56 -5.11 -8.79
C TYR A 192 21.55 -5.12 -7.27
N LEU A 193 20.87 -4.16 -6.67
CA LEU A 193 20.60 -4.15 -5.23
C LEU A 193 19.13 -4.37 -4.98
N GLY A 194 18.77 -5.53 -4.40
CA GLY A 194 17.38 -5.96 -4.20
C GLY A 194 17.01 -6.25 -2.77
N GLY A 195 15.72 -6.43 -2.57
CA GLY A 195 15.12 -6.82 -1.29
C GLY A 195 15.09 -8.34 -1.06
N LYS A 196 14.33 -8.76 -0.04
CA LYS A 196 14.15 -10.18 0.29
C LYS A 196 13.49 -10.95 -0.85
N LEU A 197 14.15 -11.99 -1.38
CA LEU A 197 13.65 -12.80 -2.50
C LEU A 197 12.33 -13.52 -2.20
N ALA A 198 12.00 -13.75 -0.95
CA ALA A 198 10.72 -14.33 -0.56
C ALA A 198 9.49 -13.46 -0.93
N LEU A 199 9.68 -12.17 -1.23
CA LEU A 199 8.60 -11.27 -1.63
C LEU A 199 8.42 -11.30 -3.14
N SER A 200 7.18 -11.43 -3.63
CA SER A 200 6.88 -11.52 -5.06
C SER A 200 7.41 -10.35 -5.90
N PRO A 201 7.42 -9.08 -5.45
CA PRO A 201 8.05 -7.99 -6.20
C PRO A 201 9.57 -8.17 -6.36
N SER A 202 10.26 -8.71 -5.34
CA SER A 202 11.72 -8.89 -5.38
C SER A 202 12.14 -9.86 -6.50
N GLU A 203 11.42 -10.96 -6.63
CA GLU A 203 11.65 -11.93 -7.70
C GLU A 203 11.35 -11.31 -9.07
N ASN A 204 10.20 -10.64 -9.23
CA ASN A 204 9.81 -10.01 -10.49
C ASN A 204 10.84 -8.96 -10.93
N ARG A 205 11.33 -8.13 -10.00
CA ARG A 205 12.32 -7.08 -10.29
C ARG A 205 13.66 -7.67 -10.68
N LEU A 206 14.12 -8.73 -9.98
CA LEU A 206 15.34 -9.44 -10.34
C LEU A 206 15.24 -10.06 -11.74
N GLN A 207 14.14 -10.72 -12.06
CA GLN A 207 13.92 -11.31 -13.38
C GLN A 207 13.87 -10.25 -14.48
N GLY A 208 13.28 -9.07 -14.21
CA GLY A 208 13.32 -7.92 -15.12
C GLY A 208 14.74 -7.44 -15.36
N PHE A 209 15.54 -7.30 -14.32
CA PHE A 209 16.95 -6.91 -14.44
C PHE A 209 17.76 -7.91 -15.28
N LYS A 210 17.67 -9.20 -14.96
CA LYS A 210 18.35 -10.26 -15.72
C LYS A 210 17.92 -10.27 -17.19
N GLN A 211 16.63 -10.10 -17.46
CA GLN A 211 16.10 -10.02 -18.83
C GLN A 211 16.65 -8.80 -19.58
N GLY A 212 16.77 -7.64 -18.92
CA GLY A 212 17.33 -6.42 -19.53
C GLY A 212 18.80 -6.57 -19.90
N LEU A 213 19.61 -7.22 -19.06
CA LEU A 213 21.01 -7.54 -19.39
C LEU A 213 21.11 -8.41 -20.63
N VAL A 214 20.32 -9.48 -20.72
CA VAL A 214 20.29 -10.38 -21.88
C VAL A 214 19.87 -9.63 -23.14
N GLN A 215 18.86 -8.75 -23.08
CA GLN A 215 18.40 -7.94 -24.19
C GLN A 215 19.49 -6.96 -24.70
N ALA A 216 20.34 -6.48 -23.79
CA ALA A 216 21.47 -5.60 -24.12
C ALA A 216 22.71 -6.36 -24.61
N GLY A 217 22.69 -7.70 -24.60
CA GLY A 217 23.84 -8.52 -24.94
C GLY A 217 24.96 -8.52 -23.88
N LEU A 218 24.62 -8.18 -22.65
CA LEU A 218 25.55 -8.21 -21.50
C LEU A 218 25.35 -9.51 -20.72
N ASP A 219 26.39 -10.31 -20.64
CA ASP A 219 26.36 -11.57 -19.91
C ASP A 219 26.11 -11.35 -18.42
N LEU A 220 25.20 -12.11 -17.87
CA LEU A 220 24.91 -12.06 -16.44
C LEU A 220 26.08 -12.59 -15.62
N ASN A 221 26.54 -11.79 -14.66
CA ASN A 221 27.46 -12.22 -13.63
C ASN A 221 26.70 -12.26 -12.28
N GLU A 222 26.61 -13.43 -11.65
CA GLU A 222 25.91 -13.58 -10.37
C GLU A 222 26.56 -12.76 -9.24
N ASP A 223 27.83 -12.38 -9.36
CA ASP A 223 28.54 -11.47 -8.42
C ASP A 223 27.96 -10.05 -8.41
N TRP A 224 27.15 -9.69 -9.43
CA TRP A 224 26.49 -8.39 -9.50
C TRP A 224 25.17 -8.35 -8.73
N ILE A 225 24.65 -9.50 -8.27
CA ILE A 225 23.32 -9.62 -7.65
C ILE A 225 23.47 -9.61 -6.14
N TRP A 226 22.94 -8.58 -5.50
CA TRP A 226 22.99 -8.40 -4.05
C TRP A 226 21.60 -8.26 -3.47
N HIS A 227 21.34 -8.91 -2.34
CA HIS A 227 20.05 -8.92 -1.67
C HIS A 227 20.19 -8.70 -0.16
N ARG A 228 19.36 -7.80 0.37
CA ARG A 228 19.10 -7.61 1.80
C ARG A 228 17.60 -7.37 2.01
N ASP A 229 17.19 -6.55 2.96
CA ASP A 229 15.83 -6.02 3.03
C ASP A 229 15.70 -4.69 2.28
N TYR A 230 14.48 -4.13 2.29
CA TYR A 230 14.19 -2.86 1.61
C TYR A 230 14.42 -1.62 2.50
N GLN A 231 15.41 -1.67 3.41
CA GLN A 231 15.74 -0.55 4.28
C GLN A 231 16.91 0.28 3.71
N PRO A 232 16.97 1.60 3.99
CA PRO A 232 18.10 2.42 3.53
C PRO A 232 19.48 1.90 3.97
N ASP A 233 19.59 1.38 5.20
CA ASP A 233 20.84 0.79 5.70
C ASP A 233 21.29 -0.40 4.86
N SER A 234 20.36 -1.16 4.29
CA SER A 234 20.68 -2.28 3.39
C SER A 234 21.27 -1.81 2.07
N GLY A 235 20.74 -0.72 1.48
CA GLY A 235 21.32 -0.10 0.28
C GLY A 235 22.74 0.41 0.53
N TYR A 236 22.94 1.09 1.67
CA TYR A 236 24.26 1.55 2.12
C TYR A 236 25.25 0.39 2.25
N GLN A 237 24.88 -0.64 3.00
CA GLN A 237 25.78 -1.76 3.29
C GLN A 237 26.11 -2.59 2.05
N MET A 238 25.13 -2.83 1.15
CA MET A 238 25.39 -3.53 -0.10
C MET A 238 26.41 -2.77 -0.96
N LEU A 239 26.32 -1.45 -1.08
CA LEU A 239 27.32 -0.68 -1.80
C LEU A 239 28.67 -0.70 -1.12
N ALA A 240 28.73 -0.58 0.20
CA ALA A 240 29.97 -0.70 0.97
C ALA A 240 30.69 -2.05 0.72
N ASP A 241 29.94 -3.15 0.75
CA ASP A 241 30.45 -4.49 0.51
C ASP A 241 30.96 -4.65 -0.94
N ILE A 242 30.23 -4.11 -1.92
CA ILE A 242 30.64 -4.11 -3.34
C ILE A 242 31.95 -3.34 -3.50
N VAL A 243 32.05 -2.14 -2.94
CA VAL A 243 33.25 -1.30 -3.03
C VAL A 243 34.44 -1.98 -2.34
N ALA A 244 34.24 -2.60 -1.17
CA ALA A 244 35.26 -3.37 -0.48
C ALA A 244 35.76 -4.56 -1.32
N LYS A 245 34.86 -5.25 -2.02
CA LYS A 245 35.19 -6.38 -2.91
C LYS A 245 35.95 -5.94 -4.17
N LEU A 246 35.54 -4.82 -4.79
CA LEU A 246 36.09 -4.34 -6.05
C LEU A 246 37.35 -3.46 -5.90
N GLY A 247 37.53 -2.82 -4.75
CA GLY A 247 38.52 -1.75 -4.54
C GLY A 247 38.18 -0.44 -5.28
N ARG A 248 36.99 -0.33 -5.88
CA ARG A 248 36.48 0.82 -6.63
C ARG A 248 34.94 0.85 -6.65
N LEU A 249 34.36 1.94 -7.14
CA LEU A 249 32.92 1.96 -7.47
C LEU A 249 32.63 1.08 -8.70
N PRO A 250 31.43 0.45 -8.78
CA PRO A 250 30.95 -0.16 -10.02
C PRO A 250 30.61 0.90 -11.06
N GLN A 251 30.47 0.52 -12.36
CA GLN A 251 30.05 1.44 -13.40
C GLN A 251 28.58 1.86 -13.27
N ALA A 252 27.71 0.90 -12.90
CA ALA A 252 26.29 1.16 -12.75
C ALA A 252 25.67 0.35 -11.61
N ILE A 253 24.62 0.92 -11.00
CA ILE A 253 23.82 0.28 -9.96
C ILE A 253 22.33 0.49 -10.27
N PHE A 254 21.58 -0.61 -10.29
CA PHE A 254 20.13 -0.60 -10.23
C PHE A 254 19.68 -0.89 -8.79
N THR A 255 18.93 0.01 -8.19
CA THR A 255 18.29 -0.24 -6.89
C THR A 255 16.84 -0.65 -7.08
N ALA A 256 16.45 -1.78 -6.49
CA ALA A 256 15.11 -2.33 -6.65
C ALA A 256 14.03 -1.60 -5.81
N SER A 257 14.39 -0.49 -5.18
CA SER A 257 13.45 0.45 -4.55
C SER A 257 14.12 1.79 -4.30
N TYR A 258 13.30 2.84 -4.15
CA TYR A 258 13.77 4.16 -3.75
C TYR A 258 14.46 4.16 -2.37
N THR A 259 13.99 3.36 -1.42
CA THR A 259 14.62 3.25 -0.09
C THR A 259 16.04 2.71 -0.15
N LEU A 260 16.31 1.75 -1.03
CA LEU A 260 17.68 1.27 -1.28
C LEU A 260 18.54 2.36 -1.93
N LEU A 261 17.97 3.16 -2.86
CA LEU A 261 18.66 4.31 -3.45
C LEU A 261 19.07 5.34 -2.39
N GLU A 262 18.22 5.61 -1.40
CA GLU A 262 18.56 6.52 -0.28
C GLU A 262 19.82 6.06 0.44
N GLY A 263 19.96 4.76 0.70
CA GLY A 263 21.15 4.18 1.31
C GLY A 263 22.39 4.33 0.44
N VAL A 264 22.27 4.08 -0.86
CA VAL A 264 23.36 4.28 -1.86
C VAL A 264 23.82 5.74 -1.88
N LEU A 265 22.87 6.69 -1.97
CA LEU A 265 23.18 8.13 -1.99
C LEU A 265 23.83 8.58 -0.67
N ARG A 266 23.39 8.05 0.48
CA ARG A 266 24.01 8.31 1.78
C ARG A 266 25.47 7.83 1.80
N TYR A 267 25.74 6.61 1.34
CA TYR A 267 27.11 6.10 1.23
C TYR A 267 27.99 7.01 0.38
N LEU A 268 27.53 7.37 -0.83
CA LEU A 268 28.30 8.26 -1.73
C LEU A 268 28.55 9.62 -1.10
N THR A 269 27.59 10.18 -0.37
CA THR A 269 27.73 11.47 0.33
C THR A 269 28.77 11.39 1.44
N GLU A 270 28.67 10.41 2.30
CA GLU A 270 29.57 10.25 3.46
C GLU A 270 31.02 9.97 3.05
N HIS A 271 31.23 9.30 1.89
CA HIS A 271 32.56 9.02 1.33
C HIS A 271 33.03 10.05 0.32
N GLN A 272 32.31 11.18 0.14
CA GLN A 272 32.66 12.27 -0.79
C GLN A 272 32.80 11.79 -2.25
N LEU A 273 31.94 10.86 -2.68
CA LEU A 273 31.97 10.24 -4.01
C LEU A 273 30.85 10.75 -4.95
N MET A 274 30.13 11.82 -4.56
CA MET A 274 29.04 12.38 -5.36
C MET A 274 29.52 12.94 -6.73
N ASP A 275 30.81 13.34 -6.84
CA ASP A 275 31.43 13.76 -8.09
C ASP A 275 31.41 12.66 -9.16
N LYS A 276 31.39 11.38 -8.76
CA LYS A 276 31.34 10.24 -9.67
C LYS A 276 30.02 10.15 -10.45
N LEU A 277 28.91 10.59 -9.82
CA LEU A 277 27.60 10.74 -10.49
C LEU A 277 27.61 11.93 -11.47
N LEU A 278 28.19 13.05 -11.06
CA LEU A 278 28.27 14.26 -11.90
C LEU A 278 29.16 14.06 -13.12
N SER A 279 30.23 13.28 -13.01
CA SER A 279 31.18 12.99 -14.10
C SER A 279 30.74 11.81 -15.00
N GLY A 280 29.65 11.11 -14.69
CA GLY A 280 29.21 9.91 -15.42
C GLY A 280 30.11 8.69 -15.22
N GLN A 281 30.92 8.68 -14.15
CA GLN A 281 31.72 7.50 -13.78
C GLN A 281 30.90 6.43 -13.02
N LEU A 282 29.76 6.81 -12.47
CA LEU A 282 28.79 5.93 -11.85
C LEU A 282 27.39 6.29 -12.38
N HIS A 283 26.67 5.31 -12.88
CA HIS A 283 25.29 5.47 -13.32
C HIS A 283 24.34 4.84 -12.30
N LEU A 284 23.32 5.57 -11.89
CA LEU A 284 22.27 5.07 -10.98
C LEU A 284 20.95 4.99 -11.69
N THR A 285 20.26 3.87 -11.50
CA THR A 285 18.86 3.71 -11.85
C THR A 285 18.10 3.09 -10.69
N THR A 286 16.80 3.34 -10.61
CA THR A 286 16.00 2.87 -9.48
C THR A 286 14.60 2.43 -9.88
N PHE A 287 14.09 1.46 -9.18
CA PHE A 287 12.66 1.23 -9.10
C PHE A 287 12.07 2.17 -8.03
N ASP A 288 10.83 2.62 -8.24
CA ASP A 288 10.12 3.71 -7.60
C ASP A 288 10.64 5.11 -7.99
N ASP A 289 9.78 5.84 -8.70
CA ASP A 289 10.03 7.25 -9.01
C ASP A 289 9.66 8.15 -7.81
N HIS A 290 10.45 9.17 -7.58
CA HIS A 290 10.17 10.21 -6.61
C HIS A 290 10.49 11.60 -7.18
N LYS A 291 9.63 12.58 -6.90
CA LYS A 291 9.78 13.95 -7.42
C LYS A 291 11.11 14.60 -7.08
N LEU A 292 11.74 14.20 -5.95
CA LEU A 292 13.05 14.67 -5.56
C LEU A 292 14.13 14.35 -6.60
N LEU A 293 14.00 13.27 -7.38
CA LEU A 293 14.96 12.90 -8.41
C LEU A 293 15.07 13.97 -9.51
N ASN A 294 14.01 14.75 -9.74
CA ASN A 294 14.05 15.86 -10.69
C ASN A 294 14.81 17.10 -10.19
N ALA A 295 15.11 17.18 -8.90
CA ALA A 295 15.84 18.29 -8.29
C ALA A 295 17.33 17.99 -8.07
N LEU A 296 17.78 16.77 -8.38
CA LEU A 296 19.18 16.38 -8.24
C LEU A 296 20.03 16.97 -9.39
N PRO A 297 21.28 17.35 -9.11
CA PRO A 297 22.19 17.89 -10.13
C PRO A 297 22.77 16.83 -11.08
N PHE A 298 22.39 15.56 -10.91
CA PHE A 298 22.79 14.42 -11.74
C PHE A 298 21.55 13.60 -12.10
N LYS A 299 21.65 12.78 -13.12
CA LYS A 299 20.53 12.00 -13.65
C LYS A 299 20.42 10.66 -12.97
N ILE A 300 19.21 10.33 -12.54
CA ILE A 300 18.82 8.99 -12.08
C ILE A 300 17.55 8.61 -12.85
N HIS A 301 17.67 7.70 -13.79
CA HIS A 301 16.50 7.15 -14.47
C HIS A 301 15.73 6.25 -13.48
N SER A 302 14.42 6.30 -13.54
CA SER A 302 13.59 5.57 -12.60
C SER A 302 12.37 4.94 -13.24
N ILE A 303 11.82 3.94 -12.56
CA ILE A 303 10.54 3.32 -12.90
C ILE A 303 9.51 3.75 -11.86
N GLY A 304 8.46 4.41 -12.31
CA GLY A 304 7.37 4.82 -11.43
C GLY A 304 6.18 3.89 -11.50
N GLN A 305 5.66 3.55 -10.34
CA GLN A 305 4.38 2.87 -10.21
C GLN A 305 3.23 3.86 -10.32
N ASN A 306 2.16 3.52 -11.03
CA ASN A 306 0.96 4.34 -11.07
C ASN A 306 0.08 4.09 -9.85
N HIS A 307 0.44 4.68 -8.70
CA HIS A 307 -0.26 4.50 -7.43
C HIS A 307 -1.74 4.90 -7.49
N GLN A 308 -2.10 5.86 -8.35
CA GLN A 308 -3.49 6.25 -8.57
C GLN A 308 -4.27 5.13 -9.27
N ALA A 309 -3.73 4.56 -10.34
CA ALA A 309 -4.36 3.46 -11.07
C ALA A 309 -4.43 2.18 -10.21
N ILE A 310 -3.38 1.90 -9.40
CA ILE A 310 -3.36 0.80 -8.44
C ILE A 310 -4.50 0.96 -7.43
N ALA A 311 -4.66 2.14 -6.83
CA ALA A 311 -5.73 2.41 -5.87
C ALA A 311 -7.12 2.33 -6.52
N GLN A 312 -7.28 2.81 -7.75
CA GLN A 312 -8.54 2.71 -8.51
C GLN A 312 -8.89 1.25 -8.83
N ALA A 313 -7.92 0.46 -9.29
CA ALA A 313 -8.12 -0.98 -9.55
C ALA A 313 -8.49 -1.72 -8.26
N MET A 314 -7.79 -1.44 -7.16
CA MET A 314 -8.10 -2.04 -5.84
C MET A 314 -9.51 -1.65 -5.37
N PHE A 315 -9.87 -0.37 -5.51
CA PHE A 315 -11.22 0.08 -5.16
C PHE A 315 -12.29 -0.56 -6.05
N GLY A 316 -12.01 -0.77 -7.33
CA GLY A 316 -12.87 -1.53 -8.24
C GLY A 316 -13.14 -2.95 -7.74
N LEU A 317 -12.14 -3.65 -7.19
CA LEU A 317 -12.33 -4.95 -6.56
C LEU A 317 -13.19 -4.85 -5.29
N VAL A 318 -13.00 -3.80 -4.47
CA VAL A 318 -13.86 -3.55 -3.29
C VAL A 318 -15.31 -3.35 -3.72
N GLU A 319 -15.58 -2.52 -4.74
CA GLU A 319 -16.96 -2.31 -5.23
C GLU A 319 -17.59 -3.58 -5.79
N ARG A 320 -16.85 -4.38 -6.57
CA ARG A 320 -17.31 -5.67 -7.09
C ARG A 320 -17.65 -6.64 -5.96
N TYR A 321 -16.78 -6.73 -4.95
CA TYR A 321 -17.07 -7.53 -3.76
C TYR A 321 -18.37 -7.10 -3.07
N LEU A 322 -18.56 -5.79 -2.86
CA LEU A 322 -19.77 -5.25 -2.22
C LEU A 322 -21.04 -5.55 -3.01
N LYS A 323 -20.92 -5.72 -4.33
CA LYS A 323 -22.01 -6.09 -5.27
C LYS A 323 -22.14 -7.60 -5.46
N GLN A 324 -21.26 -8.42 -4.84
CA GLN A 324 -21.20 -9.88 -5.02
C GLN A 324 -20.87 -10.30 -6.47
N GLU A 325 -20.08 -9.49 -7.16
CA GLU A 325 -19.59 -9.76 -8.51
C GLU A 325 -18.28 -10.55 -8.46
N LYS A 326 -17.92 -11.20 -9.58
CA LYS A 326 -16.65 -11.92 -9.73
C LYS A 326 -15.47 -10.96 -9.60
N LEU A 327 -14.47 -11.36 -8.80
CA LEU A 327 -13.22 -10.64 -8.62
C LEU A 327 -12.17 -11.17 -9.59
N GLU A 328 -11.43 -10.25 -10.22
CA GLU A 328 -10.35 -10.58 -11.17
C GLU A 328 -9.10 -9.78 -10.79
N SER A 329 -7.94 -10.44 -10.80
CA SER A 329 -6.67 -9.78 -10.49
C SER A 329 -6.28 -8.78 -11.56
N HIS A 330 -5.61 -7.70 -11.15
CA HIS A 330 -5.15 -6.64 -12.05
C HIS A 330 -3.64 -6.46 -11.95
N GLN A 331 -3.02 -6.18 -13.10
CA GLN A 331 -1.64 -5.72 -13.20
C GLN A 331 -1.64 -4.32 -13.80
N VAL A 332 -0.98 -3.38 -13.15
CA VAL A 332 -0.91 -1.98 -13.56
C VAL A 332 0.47 -1.71 -14.16
N ALA A 333 0.50 -1.18 -15.38
CA ALA A 333 1.75 -0.85 -16.05
C ALA A 333 2.54 0.21 -15.27
N CYS A 334 3.88 0.05 -15.27
CA CYS A 334 4.82 1.04 -14.77
C CYS A 334 5.22 2.00 -15.90
N GLU A 335 5.71 3.18 -15.54
CA GLU A 335 6.23 4.21 -16.45
C GLU A 335 7.73 4.40 -16.21
N ILE A 336 8.51 4.57 -17.28
CA ILE A 336 9.94 4.86 -17.19
C ILE A 336 10.14 6.37 -17.28
N PHE A 337 10.86 6.94 -16.33
CA PHE A 337 11.24 8.34 -16.27
C PHE A 337 12.71 8.48 -16.67
N TRP A 338 12.93 8.87 -17.91
CA TRP A 338 14.25 9.19 -18.44
C TRP A 338 14.65 10.61 -18.04
N ARG A 339 15.85 10.77 -17.46
CA ARG A 339 16.39 12.07 -17.02
C ARG A 339 17.72 12.39 -17.66
#